data_f5c4a3ae7f78c45be7ddc39b71c75add
#
_entry.id   f5c4a3ae7f78c45be7ddc39b71c75add
#
_cell.length_a   1.000
_cell.length_b   1.000
_cell.length_c   1.000
_cell.angle_alpha   90.00
_cell.angle_beta   90.00
_cell.angle_gamma   90.00
#
_symmetry.space_group_name_H-M   'P 1'
#
loop_
_entity.id
_entity.type
_entity.pdbx_description
1 polymer ?
#
loop_
_entity_poly.entity_id
_entity_poly.type
_entity_poly.pdbx_seq_one_letter_code
_entity_poly.pdbx_strand_id
1 'polypeptide(L)'
;MKSRTRIQAALGAVACLVACAGTEVACGGSSASSDAPKSATRGQKDQNKWPSDDHSLCEWKNHPELEVSETAGPGAIKPNVRRVYKDIGEAENRHKVLVCREIDTNLDGIKDVVRFFNAKGEASKENTDSNFDTKIDVWATYVNGRMSEEDVDTNFDGAPDVWKVYVDGKLSRIKRDRNFDGKPDVWEIYTNGHLERMGIDDTYDGHVDRWDRDEVVHAQEEKEAQAAAAPPDAGAAPARAADAGK
;
A
#
# COMPACT_ATOMS: atom_id res chain seq x y z
N MET A 1 44.63 13.45 21.86
CA MET A 1 45.19 12.14 22.26
C MET A 1 44.25 11.04 21.83
N LYS A 2 44.76 10.25 20.98
CA LYS A 2 44.39 9.05 20.27
C LYS A 2 43.86 7.91 21.18
N SER A 3 42.84 7.20 20.77
CA SER A 3 42.88 5.73 20.81
C SER A 3 41.85 5.15 19.81
N ARG A 4 42.38 4.49 18.81
CA ARG A 4 41.66 3.62 17.86
C ARG A 4 41.76 2.19 18.38
N THR A 5 40.66 1.51 18.57
CA THR A 5 40.64 0.06 18.80
C THR A 5 40.14 -0.64 17.53
N ARG A 6 41.04 -1.41 16.93
CA ARG A 6 40.75 -2.35 15.84
C ARG A 6 40.27 -3.66 16.46
N ILE A 7 39.19 -4.23 15.94
CA ILE A 7 38.83 -5.61 16.20
C ILE A 7 39.01 -6.41 14.91
N GLN A 8 39.85 -7.42 14.99
CA GLN A 8 40.23 -8.34 13.93
C GLN A 8 39.14 -9.37 13.66
N ALA A 9 39.03 -9.74 12.39
CA ALA A 9 38.24 -10.86 11.87
C ALA A 9 38.91 -12.20 12.21
N ALA A 10 38.11 -13.18 12.61
CA ALA A 10 38.54 -14.59 12.64
C ALA A 10 37.72 -15.37 11.61
N LEU A 11 38.40 -15.84 10.56
CA LEU A 11 37.93 -16.87 9.63
C LEU A 11 38.01 -18.24 10.33
N GLY A 12 36.91 -18.96 10.35
CA GLY A 12 36.86 -20.36 10.69
C GLY A 12 36.29 -21.17 9.52
N ALA A 13 37.17 -21.80 8.77
CA ALA A 13 36.82 -22.78 7.75
C ALA A 13 36.66 -24.17 8.42
N VAL A 14 35.51 -24.81 8.22
CA VAL A 14 35.31 -26.21 8.54
C VAL A 14 34.93 -26.93 7.23
N ALA A 15 35.88 -27.74 6.76
CA ALA A 15 35.69 -28.70 5.69
C ALA A 15 35.16 -30.00 6.31
N CYS A 16 34.00 -30.48 5.85
CA CYS A 16 33.59 -31.86 6.08
C CYS A 16 33.54 -32.61 4.73
N LEU A 17 34.55 -33.47 4.53
CA LEU A 17 34.53 -34.50 3.54
C LEU A 17 33.73 -35.68 4.10
N VAL A 18 32.68 -36.09 3.39
CA VAL A 18 32.10 -37.44 3.56
C VAL A 18 31.94 -38.08 2.18
N ALA A 19 32.73 -39.11 1.99
CA ALA A 19 32.59 -40.05 0.90
C ALA A 19 31.45 -41.02 1.23
N CYS A 20 30.52 -41.23 0.31
CA CYS A 20 29.64 -42.38 0.34
C CYS A 20 29.55 -43.03 -1.04
N ALA A 21 29.83 -44.30 -1.02
CA ALA A 21 29.81 -45.24 -2.12
C ALA A 21 28.40 -45.51 -2.64
N GLY A 22 28.34 -45.95 -3.91
CA GLY A 22 27.21 -46.12 -4.76
C GLY A 22 26.11 -47.11 -4.30
N THR A 23 24.95 -46.90 -4.89
CA THR A 23 24.02 -47.93 -5.34
C THR A 23 23.15 -47.38 -6.47
N GLU A 24 23.09 -48.11 -7.56
CA GLU A 24 22.19 -47.91 -8.71
C GLU A 24 20.74 -48.09 -8.29
N VAL A 25 19.86 -47.20 -8.69
CA VAL A 25 18.42 -47.47 -8.75
C VAL A 25 17.79 -46.73 -9.94
N ALA A 26 17.23 -47.50 -10.81
CA ALA A 26 16.19 -47.41 -11.81
C ALA A 26 15.59 -46.01 -12.16
N CYS A 27 15.57 -45.73 -13.46
CA CYS A 27 14.73 -44.80 -14.17
C CYS A 27 13.24 -45.04 -13.88
N GLY A 28 12.61 -44.14 -13.16
CA GLY A 28 11.16 -43.98 -13.08
C GLY A 28 10.79 -42.60 -13.56
N GLY A 29 10.16 -42.51 -14.76
CA GLY A 29 9.65 -41.29 -15.31
C GLY A 29 8.54 -40.71 -14.41
N SER A 30 8.80 -39.56 -13.79
CA SER A 30 7.78 -38.76 -13.13
C SER A 30 7.35 -37.65 -14.08
N SER A 31 6.16 -37.81 -14.64
CA SER A 31 5.41 -36.73 -15.27
C SER A 31 5.31 -35.57 -14.30
N ALA A 32 5.89 -34.43 -14.65
CA ALA A 32 5.66 -33.18 -13.97
C ALA A 32 4.18 -32.82 -14.11
N SER A 33 3.41 -32.99 -13.06
CA SER A 33 2.09 -32.40 -12.94
C SER A 33 2.31 -30.91 -12.73
N SER A 34 1.88 -30.12 -13.69
CA SER A 34 1.70 -28.67 -13.54
C SER A 34 0.54 -28.45 -12.57
N ASP A 35 0.83 -28.43 -11.28
CA ASP A 35 -0.10 -27.89 -10.31
C ASP A 35 -0.06 -26.35 -10.39
N ALA A 36 -0.90 -25.81 -11.27
CA ALA A 36 -1.34 -24.44 -11.13
C ALA A 36 -1.96 -24.30 -9.74
N PRO A 37 -1.70 -23.21 -9.00
CA PRO A 37 -2.33 -22.99 -7.72
C PRO A 37 -3.85 -23.00 -7.94
N LYS A 38 -4.49 -24.03 -7.39
CA LYS A 38 -5.95 -24.10 -7.39
C LYS A 38 -6.45 -22.90 -6.62
N SER A 39 -7.13 -22.01 -7.30
CA SER A 39 -8.00 -21.01 -6.67
C SER A 39 -8.68 -21.67 -5.48
N ALA A 40 -8.36 -21.22 -4.27
CA ALA A 40 -8.93 -21.77 -3.06
C ALA A 40 -10.43 -21.49 -3.11
N THR A 41 -11.20 -22.51 -3.53
CA THR A 41 -12.65 -22.47 -3.43
C THR A 41 -12.94 -22.36 -1.94
N ARG A 42 -13.34 -21.17 -1.50
CA ARG A 42 -13.73 -20.84 -0.15
C ARG A 42 -14.78 -21.88 0.32
N GLY A 43 -14.34 -22.84 1.14
CA GLY A 43 -15.27 -23.75 1.79
C GLY A 43 -16.26 -22.91 2.60
N GLN A 44 -17.55 -23.07 2.35
CA GLN A 44 -18.61 -22.50 3.20
C GLN A 44 -18.31 -22.94 4.63
N LYS A 45 -17.65 -22.07 5.40
CA LYS A 45 -17.50 -22.23 6.84
C LYS A 45 -18.90 -22.11 7.44
N ASP A 46 -19.22 -23.01 8.34
CA ASP A 46 -20.46 -22.96 9.12
C ASP A 46 -20.61 -21.57 9.73
N GLN A 47 -21.52 -20.75 9.21
CA GLN A 47 -21.70 -19.35 9.59
C GLN A 47 -22.10 -19.17 11.06
N ASN A 48 -22.37 -20.27 11.77
CA ASN A 48 -22.74 -20.28 13.19
C ASN A 48 -21.56 -20.50 14.15
N LYS A 49 -20.36 -20.82 13.67
CA LYS A 49 -19.20 -21.08 14.53
C LYS A 49 -18.08 -20.07 14.23
N TRP A 50 -17.92 -19.09 15.11
CA TRP A 50 -16.79 -18.18 15.05
C TRP A 50 -15.49 -18.95 15.24
N PRO A 51 -14.42 -18.64 14.49
CA PRO A 51 -13.13 -19.27 14.69
C PRO A 51 -12.59 -18.98 16.10
N SER A 52 -11.77 -19.88 16.62
CA SER A 52 -11.10 -19.71 17.92
C SER A 52 -10.05 -18.60 17.87
N ASP A 53 -9.48 -18.36 16.69
CA ASP A 53 -8.58 -17.28 16.36
C ASP A 53 -9.24 -16.39 15.30
N ASP A 54 -9.45 -15.14 15.63
CA ASP A 54 -10.06 -14.13 14.77
C ASP A 54 -9.02 -13.31 13.99
N HIS A 55 -7.75 -13.76 13.98
CA HIS A 55 -6.60 -13.11 13.34
C HIS A 55 -6.45 -11.62 13.71
N SER A 56 -6.73 -11.29 14.98
CA SER A 56 -6.58 -9.93 15.50
C SER A 56 -5.13 -9.46 15.41
N LEU A 57 -4.92 -8.30 14.81
CA LEU A 57 -3.65 -7.60 14.74
C LEU A 57 -3.54 -6.47 15.77
N CYS A 58 -4.63 -6.09 16.44
CA CYS A 58 -4.60 -5.21 17.59
C CYS A 58 -4.13 -5.98 18.81
N GLU A 59 -2.91 -5.76 19.28
CA GLU A 59 -2.32 -6.42 20.43
C GLU A 59 -2.94 -5.95 21.76
N TRP A 60 -4.15 -6.37 22.08
CA TRP A 60 -4.89 -5.94 23.26
C TRP A 60 -4.99 -6.99 24.37
N LYS A 61 -4.87 -8.28 24.06
CA LYS A 61 -5.18 -9.39 24.96
C LYS A 61 -4.33 -9.43 26.26
N ASN A 62 -3.12 -8.89 26.24
CA ASN A 62 -2.21 -8.86 27.39
C ASN A 62 -1.92 -7.43 27.88
N HIS A 63 -2.78 -6.46 27.52
CA HIS A 63 -2.61 -5.04 27.79
C HIS A 63 -3.77 -4.52 28.63
N PRO A 64 -3.71 -4.62 29.99
CA PRO A 64 -4.80 -4.21 30.87
C PRO A 64 -5.10 -2.70 30.83
N GLU A 65 -4.18 -1.89 30.28
CA GLU A 65 -4.34 -0.45 30.06
C GLU A 65 -5.20 -0.13 28.83
N LEU A 66 -5.55 -1.15 28.03
CA LEU A 66 -6.39 -0.98 26.84
C LEU A 66 -7.83 -1.39 27.12
N GLU A 67 -8.76 -0.60 26.63
CA GLU A 67 -10.20 -0.89 26.70
C GLU A 67 -10.69 -1.33 25.31
N VAL A 68 -11.40 -2.46 25.29
CA VAL A 68 -11.93 -3.05 24.05
C VAL A 68 -13.44 -2.87 24.00
N SER A 69 -13.93 -2.40 22.87
CA SER A 69 -15.37 -2.30 22.56
C SER A 69 -15.67 -3.06 21.27
N GLU A 70 -16.63 -3.99 21.33
CA GLU A 70 -17.09 -4.74 20.17
C GLU A 70 -18.54 -4.38 19.84
N THR A 71 -18.81 -4.17 18.55
CA THR A 71 -20.13 -3.78 18.06
C THR A 71 -20.47 -4.54 16.78
N ALA A 72 -21.77 -4.83 16.59
CA ALA A 72 -22.28 -5.32 15.31
C ALA A 72 -22.52 -4.14 14.38
N GLY A 73 -21.94 -4.19 13.18
CA GLY A 73 -22.21 -3.27 12.10
C GLY A 73 -23.50 -3.64 11.34
N PRO A 74 -23.87 -2.88 10.32
CA PRO A 74 -25.02 -3.16 9.49
C PRO A 74 -24.97 -4.58 8.88
N GLY A 75 -26.02 -5.36 9.06
CA GLY A 75 -26.13 -6.72 8.54
C GLY A 75 -25.46 -7.81 9.38
N ALA A 76 -24.69 -7.46 10.42
CA ALA A 76 -24.03 -8.42 11.29
C ALA A 76 -24.96 -8.86 12.45
N ILE A 77 -25.05 -10.16 12.67
CA ILE A 77 -25.79 -10.73 13.83
C ILE A 77 -24.89 -10.75 15.08
N LYS A 78 -23.57 -10.85 14.89
CA LYS A 78 -22.55 -10.85 15.95
C LYS A 78 -21.62 -9.66 15.79
N PRO A 79 -20.90 -9.25 16.86
CA PRO A 79 -19.93 -8.16 16.75
C PRO A 79 -18.87 -8.44 15.68
N ASN A 80 -18.83 -7.61 14.67
CA ASN A 80 -17.86 -7.70 13.57
C ASN A 80 -16.89 -6.52 13.55
N VAL A 81 -17.10 -5.52 14.40
CA VAL A 81 -16.22 -4.36 14.55
C VAL A 81 -15.67 -4.33 15.97
N ARG A 82 -14.34 -4.37 16.09
CA ARG A 82 -13.60 -4.18 17.35
C ARG A 82 -12.89 -2.83 17.33
N ARG A 83 -12.96 -2.13 18.46
CA ARG A 83 -12.26 -0.87 18.71
C ARG A 83 -11.47 -1.00 19.99
N VAL A 84 -10.19 -0.63 19.93
CA VAL A 84 -9.28 -0.66 21.07
C VAL A 84 -8.91 0.78 21.41
N TYR A 85 -9.13 1.14 22.67
CA TYR A 85 -8.89 2.48 23.20
C TYR A 85 -7.78 2.46 24.23
N LYS A 86 -7.06 3.57 24.31
CA LYS A 86 -6.06 3.83 25.35
C LYS A 86 -6.39 5.15 26.03
N ASP A 87 -6.30 5.16 27.36
CA ASP A 87 -6.34 6.41 28.12
C ASP A 87 -5.00 7.13 27.99
N ILE A 88 -5.03 8.38 27.57
CA ILE A 88 -3.85 9.26 27.49
C ILE A 88 -4.07 10.52 28.32
N GLY A 89 -2.96 11.16 28.74
CA GLY A 89 -2.98 12.33 29.60
C GLY A 89 -2.97 11.97 31.09
N GLU A 90 -2.80 12.99 31.92
CA GLU A 90 -2.73 12.87 33.37
C GLU A 90 -3.90 13.64 34.03
N ALA A 91 -4.41 13.08 35.13
CA ALA A 91 -5.44 13.69 35.97
C ALA A 91 -6.59 14.30 35.17
N GLU A 92 -6.75 15.62 35.19
CA GLU A 92 -7.88 16.34 34.57
C GLU A 92 -7.86 16.32 33.03
N ASN A 93 -6.72 16.05 32.42
CA ASN A 93 -6.57 15.97 30.94
C ASN A 93 -6.66 14.54 30.42
N ARG A 94 -7.05 13.56 31.26
CA ARG A 94 -7.19 12.17 30.85
C ARG A 94 -8.37 12.00 29.91
N HIS A 95 -8.10 11.41 28.75
CA HIS A 95 -9.13 11.11 27.75
C HIS A 95 -8.81 9.85 26.96
N LYS A 96 -9.84 9.20 26.44
CA LYS A 96 -9.72 7.99 25.63
C LYS A 96 -9.40 8.33 24.19
N VAL A 97 -8.40 7.66 23.63
CA VAL A 97 -8.07 7.73 22.20
C VAL A 97 -8.21 6.36 21.59
N LEU A 98 -8.84 6.27 20.42
CA LEU A 98 -8.88 5.07 19.61
C LEU A 98 -7.47 4.82 19.07
N VAL A 99 -6.89 3.65 19.38
CA VAL A 99 -5.54 3.27 18.94
C VAL A 99 -5.56 2.22 17.86
N CYS A 100 -6.61 1.38 17.81
CA CYS A 100 -6.76 0.34 16.81
C CYS A 100 -8.24 0.04 16.55
N ARG A 101 -8.58 -0.26 15.31
CA ARG A 101 -9.91 -0.73 14.90
C ARG A 101 -9.77 -1.88 13.93
N GLU A 102 -10.50 -2.96 14.19
CA GLU A 102 -10.58 -4.13 13.34
C GLU A 102 -12.02 -4.35 12.85
N ILE A 103 -12.13 -4.82 11.63
CA ILE A 103 -13.43 -5.10 11.00
C ILE A 103 -13.34 -6.47 10.31
N ASP A 104 -14.35 -7.28 10.54
CA ASP A 104 -14.69 -8.46 9.76
C ASP A 104 -15.76 -8.02 8.75
N THR A 105 -15.39 -7.90 7.50
CA THR A 105 -16.21 -7.30 6.44
C THR A 105 -17.10 -8.33 5.75
N ASN A 106 -16.66 -9.59 5.75
CA ASN A 106 -17.37 -10.71 5.11
C ASN A 106 -18.20 -11.54 6.09
N LEU A 107 -18.15 -11.20 7.39
CA LEU A 107 -18.91 -11.81 8.49
C LEU A 107 -18.60 -13.29 8.72
N ASP A 108 -17.38 -13.74 8.44
CA ASP A 108 -16.93 -15.11 8.69
C ASP A 108 -16.29 -15.31 10.07
N GLY A 109 -16.08 -14.21 10.80
CA GLY A 109 -15.52 -14.18 12.15
C GLY A 109 -14.02 -13.92 12.18
N ILE A 110 -13.36 -13.75 11.02
CA ILE A 110 -11.96 -13.37 10.89
C ILE A 110 -11.90 -11.88 10.59
N LYS A 111 -10.86 -11.20 11.08
CA LYS A 111 -10.67 -9.76 10.83
C LYS A 111 -9.97 -9.56 9.49
N ASP A 112 -10.62 -8.82 8.59
CA ASP A 112 -10.12 -8.54 7.24
C ASP A 112 -9.43 -7.19 7.16
N VAL A 113 -9.81 -6.23 8.00
CA VAL A 113 -9.26 -4.87 7.97
C VAL A 113 -8.83 -4.47 9.38
N VAL A 114 -7.58 -3.99 9.49
CA VAL A 114 -7.08 -3.37 10.72
C VAL A 114 -6.57 -1.98 10.43
N ARG A 115 -7.01 -1.00 11.22
CA ARG A 115 -6.53 0.38 11.15
C ARG A 115 -5.96 0.83 12.50
N PHE A 116 -4.75 1.34 12.47
CA PHE A 116 -4.05 1.92 13.61
C PHE A 116 -4.17 3.44 13.61
N PHE A 117 -4.19 4.01 14.80
CA PHE A 117 -4.33 5.44 14.99
C PHE A 117 -3.18 5.96 15.88
N ASN A 118 -2.76 7.19 15.63
CA ASN A 118 -1.77 7.88 16.45
C ASN A 118 -2.40 8.48 17.73
N ALA A 119 -1.58 9.09 18.59
CA ALA A 119 -2.04 9.70 19.82
C ALA A 119 -3.02 10.88 19.64
N LYS A 120 -3.13 11.43 18.42
CA LYS A 120 -4.10 12.46 18.08
C LYS A 120 -5.44 11.88 17.58
N GLY A 121 -5.54 10.54 17.46
CA GLY A 121 -6.69 9.86 16.88
C GLY A 121 -6.74 9.89 15.35
N GLU A 122 -5.65 10.29 14.69
CA GLU A 122 -5.53 10.27 13.24
C GLU A 122 -5.07 8.89 12.77
N ALA A 123 -5.59 8.42 11.63
CA ALA A 123 -5.12 7.17 11.01
C ALA A 123 -3.61 7.24 10.74
N SER A 124 -2.89 6.16 11.04
CA SER A 124 -1.44 6.03 10.80
C SER A 124 -1.10 4.89 9.86
N LYS A 125 -1.77 3.73 9.99
CA LYS A 125 -1.60 2.56 9.12
C LYS A 125 -2.93 1.84 8.95
N GLU A 126 -3.08 1.15 7.82
CA GLU A 126 -4.17 0.21 7.59
C GLU A 126 -3.64 -0.99 6.82
N ASN A 127 -4.04 -2.18 7.24
CA ASN A 127 -3.75 -3.42 6.57
C ASN A 127 -5.09 -4.10 6.23
N THR A 128 -5.19 -4.65 5.03
CA THR A 128 -6.42 -5.26 4.54
C THR A 128 -6.13 -6.61 3.88
N ASP A 129 -6.92 -7.61 4.25
CA ASP A 129 -7.09 -8.86 3.53
C ASP A 129 -8.25 -8.65 2.53
N SER A 130 -7.93 -8.48 1.27
CA SER A 130 -8.89 -8.10 0.23
C SER A 130 -9.55 -9.33 -0.44
N ASN A 131 -8.86 -10.47 -0.41
CA ASN A 131 -9.33 -11.73 -1.00
C ASN A 131 -9.92 -12.69 0.03
N PHE A 132 -9.82 -12.36 1.34
CA PHE A 132 -10.33 -13.13 2.47
C PHE A 132 -9.67 -14.50 2.64
N ASP A 133 -8.39 -14.61 2.35
CA ASP A 133 -7.59 -15.83 2.52
C ASP A 133 -6.86 -15.87 3.87
N THR A 134 -7.04 -14.84 4.70
CA THR A 134 -6.42 -14.64 6.02
C THR A 134 -5.00 -14.06 5.98
N LYS A 135 -4.56 -13.60 4.81
CA LYS A 135 -3.31 -12.86 4.66
C LYS A 135 -3.59 -11.40 4.28
N ILE A 136 -2.66 -10.55 4.61
CA ILE A 136 -2.76 -9.14 4.23
C ILE A 136 -2.25 -8.96 2.80
N ASP A 137 -3.06 -8.30 1.97
CA ASP A 137 -2.76 -7.99 0.56
C ASP A 137 -2.55 -6.49 0.32
N VAL A 138 -3.04 -5.64 1.24
CA VAL A 138 -2.94 -4.19 1.09
C VAL A 138 -2.40 -3.57 2.37
N TRP A 139 -1.36 -2.75 2.22
CA TRP A 139 -0.74 -1.98 3.30
C TRP A 139 -0.83 -0.49 2.96
N ALA A 140 -1.53 0.28 3.78
CA ALA A 140 -1.62 1.72 3.62
C ALA A 140 -0.98 2.47 4.80
N THR A 141 -0.25 3.52 4.50
CA THR A 141 0.36 4.43 5.47
C THR A 141 -0.27 5.82 5.34
N TYR A 142 -0.50 6.44 6.48
CA TYR A 142 -1.11 7.76 6.58
C TYR A 142 -0.18 8.74 7.30
N VAL A 143 -0.08 9.96 6.78
CA VAL A 143 0.62 11.07 7.41
C VAL A 143 -0.37 12.19 7.67
N ASN A 144 -0.49 12.63 8.93
CA ASN A 144 -1.48 13.62 9.37
C ASN A 144 -2.92 13.24 8.96
N GLY A 145 -3.27 11.94 9.07
CA GLY A 145 -4.58 11.40 8.72
C GLY A 145 -4.90 11.33 7.22
N ARG A 146 -3.94 11.66 6.34
CA ARG A 146 -4.06 11.53 4.89
C ARG A 146 -3.21 10.37 4.40
N MET A 147 -3.73 9.60 3.44
CA MET A 147 -2.97 8.54 2.80
C MET A 147 -1.71 9.09 2.14
N SER A 148 -0.56 8.48 2.43
CA SER A 148 0.75 8.83 1.87
C SER A 148 1.31 7.73 0.99
N GLU A 149 1.08 6.47 1.35
CA GLU A 149 1.55 5.30 0.61
C GLU A 149 0.52 4.19 0.68
N GLU A 150 0.42 3.40 -0.37
CA GLU A 150 -0.38 2.19 -0.45
C GLU A 150 0.36 1.15 -1.28
N ASP A 151 0.67 0.01 -0.66
CA ASP A 151 1.29 -1.13 -1.30
C ASP A 151 0.24 -2.23 -1.47
N VAL A 152 0.17 -2.86 -2.63
CA VAL A 152 -0.85 -3.85 -2.96
C VAL A 152 -0.19 -5.09 -3.57
N ASP A 153 -0.54 -6.24 -3.05
CA ASP A 153 -0.24 -7.57 -3.59
C ASP A 153 -1.44 -8.01 -4.44
N THR A 154 -1.30 -7.94 -5.76
CA THR A 154 -2.39 -8.23 -6.69
C THR A 154 -2.43 -9.69 -7.16
N ASN A 155 -1.31 -10.40 -6.99
CA ASN A 155 -1.20 -11.83 -7.32
C ASN A 155 -1.35 -12.75 -6.11
N PHE A 156 -1.41 -12.18 -4.88
CA PHE A 156 -1.60 -12.87 -3.60
C PHE A 156 -0.47 -13.85 -3.25
N ASP A 157 0.77 -13.52 -3.63
CA ASP A 157 1.95 -14.33 -3.29
C ASP A 157 2.60 -13.93 -1.95
N GLY A 158 2.15 -12.84 -1.35
CA GLY A 158 2.61 -12.30 -0.06
C GLY A 158 3.62 -11.16 -0.21
N ALA A 159 3.90 -10.71 -1.43
CA ALA A 159 4.74 -9.54 -1.70
C ALA A 159 3.98 -8.49 -2.51
N PRO A 160 4.12 -7.19 -2.22
CA PRO A 160 3.48 -6.17 -3.00
C PRO A 160 4.08 -6.07 -4.40
N ASP A 161 3.21 -5.91 -5.40
CA ASP A 161 3.56 -5.70 -6.81
C ASP A 161 3.04 -4.37 -7.37
N VAL A 162 2.26 -3.60 -6.59
CA VAL A 162 1.84 -2.25 -6.92
C VAL A 162 2.12 -1.32 -5.74
N TRP A 163 2.88 -0.25 -5.99
CA TRP A 163 3.23 0.76 -5.00
C TRP A 163 2.68 2.12 -5.42
N LYS A 164 1.84 2.72 -4.58
CA LYS A 164 1.24 4.02 -4.83
C LYS A 164 1.73 5.03 -3.82
N VAL A 165 2.08 6.21 -4.28
CA VAL A 165 2.53 7.34 -3.45
C VAL A 165 1.58 8.51 -3.63
N TYR A 166 1.17 9.08 -2.52
CA TYR A 166 0.25 10.21 -2.45
C TYR A 166 0.96 11.42 -1.83
N VAL A 167 0.73 12.60 -2.40
CA VAL A 167 1.19 13.86 -1.86
C VAL A 167 -0.05 14.69 -1.48
N ASP A 168 -0.14 15.09 -0.22
CA ASP A 168 -1.32 15.77 0.33
C ASP A 168 -2.65 15.02 0.10
N GLY A 169 -2.59 13.68 0.07
CA GLY A 169 -3.73 12.81 -0.18
C GLY A 169 -4.15 12.70 -1.65
N LYS A 170 -3.36 13.26 -2.57
CA LYS A 170 -3.56 13.10 -4.02
C LYS A 170 -2.55 12.12 -4.57
N LEU A 171 -2.99 11.21 -5.45
CA LEU A 171 -2.12 10.28 -6.13
C LEU A 171 -1.05 11.05 -6.93
N SER A 172 0.21 10.71 -6.69
CA SER A 172 1.38 11.33 -7.33
C SER A 172 2.14 10.33 -8.19
N ARG A 173 2.23 9.09 -7.78
CA ARG A 173 3.00 8.06 -8.50
C ARG A 173 2.44 6.67 -8.24
N ILE A 174 2.47 5.82 -9.27
CA ILE A 174 2.31 4.37 -9.14
C ILE A 174 3.54 3.70 -9.74
N LYS A 175 3.98 2.62 -9.11
CA LYS A 175 4.91 1.65 -9.68
C LYS A 175 4.19 0.32 -9.75
N ARG A 176 4.45 -0.45 -10.81
CA ARG A 176 3.88 -1.79 -10.99
C ARG A 176 4.96 -2.76 -11.43
N ASP A 177 4.99 -3.89 -10.79
CA ASP A 177 5.70 -5.08 -11.19
C ASP A 177 4.71 -5.99 -11.93
N ARG A 178 4.88 -6.16 -13.23
CA ARG A 178 3.93 -6.90 -14.07
C ARG A 178 4.35 -8.35 -14.30
N ASN A 179 5.64 -8.60 -14.14
CA ASN A 179 6.21 -9.94 -14.29
C ASN A 179 6.42 -10.66 -12.95
N PHE A 180 6.18 -9.96 -11.81
CA PHE A 180 6.29 -10.46 -10.45
C PHE A 180 7.69 -10.94 -10.07
N ASP A 181 8.73 -10.23 -10.53
CA ASP A 181 10.12 -10.52 -10.19
C ASP A 181 10.65 -9.70 -9.01
N GLY A 182 9.80 -8.87 -8.42
CA GLY A 182 10.10 -8.00 -7.28
C GLY A 182 10.64 -6.63 -7.69
N LYS A 183 10.67 -6.30 -8.99
CA LYS A 183 11.09 -5.01 -9.52
C LYS A 183 9.97 -4.35 -10.31
N PRO A 184 9.81 -3.03 -10.23
CA PRO A 184 8.82 -2.34 -11.05
C PRO A 184 9.21 -2.35 -12.53
N ASP A 185 8.23 -2.62 -13.41
CA ASP A 185 8.33 -2.53 -14.88
C ASP A 185 7.64 -1.29 -15.42
N VAL A 186 6.71 -0.70 -14.65
CA VAL A 186 5.93 0.47 -15.06
C VAL A 186 5.95 1.51 -13.98
N TRP A 187 6.18 2.77 -14.37
CA TRP A 187 6.09 3.96 -13.52
C TRP A 187 5.08 4.93 -14.10
N GLU A 188 4.06 5.25 -13.36
CA GLU A 188 3.05 6.25 -13.72
C GLU A 188 3.26 7.49 -12.85
N ILE A 189 3.39 8.65 -13.46
CA ILE A 189 3.53 9.93 -12.78
C ILE A 189 2.27 10.75 -12.99
N TYR A 190 1.69 11.23 -11.91
CA TYR A 190 0.45 11.97 -11.91
C TYR A 190 0.68 13.41 -11.46
N THR A 191 0.10 14.36 -12.20
CA THR A 191 0.08 15.77 -11.85
C THR A 191 -1.35 16.28 -11.87
N ASN A 192 -1.81 16.89 -10.79
CA ASN A 192 -3.18 17.38 -10.62
C ASN A 192 -4.28 16.32 -10.88
N GLY A 193 -3.98 15.04 -10.62
CA GLY A 193 -4.91 13.92 -10.83
C GLY A 193 -4.95 13.38 -12.26
N HIS A 194 -4.13 13.88 -13.16
CA HIS A 194 -3.98 13.39 -14.53
C HIS A 194 -2.64 12.64 -14.66
N LEU A 195 -2.62 11.59 -15.48
CA LEU A 195 -1.40 10.90 -15.85
C LEU A 195 -0.56 11.83 -16.73
N GLU A 196 0.61 12.25 -16.25
CA GLU A 196 1.52 13.13 -16.99
C GLU A 196 2.42 12.33 -17.92
N ARG A 197 2.98 11.23 -17.41
CA ARG A 197 3.88 10.37 -18.16
C ARG A 197 3.94 8.97 -17.56
N MET A 198 4.32 8.01 -18.39
CA MET A 198 4.51 6.62 -18.02
C MET A 198 5.90 6.16 -18.44
N GLY A 199 6.68 5.62 -17.49
CA GLY A 199 7.94 4.94 -17.74
C GLY A 199 7.71 3.45 -17.90
N ILE A 200 8.42 2.83 -18.83
CA ILE A 200 8.34 1.39 -19.10
C ILE A 200 9.75 0.82 -19.11
N ASP A 201 9.92 -0.30 -18.44
CA ASP A 201 11.08 -1.17 -18.49
C ASP A 201 10.72 -2.35 -19.39
N ASP A 202 11.23 -2.33 -20.61
CA ASP A 202 11.01 -3.38 -21.61
C ASP A 202 12.01 -4.53 -21.48
N THR A 203 13.13 -4.28 -20.75
CA THR A 203 14.22 -5.25 -20.55
C THR A 203 14.15 -5.99 -19.23
N TYR A 204 13.26 -5.57 -18.29
CA TYR A 204 13.07 -6.14 -16.96
C TYR A 204 14.32 -6.11 -16.08
N ASP A 205 15.13 -5.05 -16.22
CA ASP A 205 16.33 -4.86 -15.40
C ASP A 205 16.10 -3.98 -14.15
N GLY A 206 14.90 -3.40 -14.01
CA GLY A 206 14.49 -2.51 -12.95
C GLY A 206 14.76 -1.03 -13.23
N HIS A 207 15.10 -0.69 -14.49
CA HIS A 207 15.34 0.66 -14.93
C HIS A 207 14.38 1.04 -16.07
N VAL A 208 14.00 2.32 -16.13
CA VAL A 208 13.11 2.79 -17.21
C VAL A 208 13.88 2.86 -18.52
N ASP A 209 13.46 2.08 -19.52
CA ASP A 209 14.02 2.13 -20.88
C ASP A 209 13.44 3.27 -21.71
N ARG A 210 12.15 3.58 -21.53
CA ARG A 210 11.46 4.64 -22.26
C ARG A 210 10.41 5.34 -21.43
N TRP A 211 10.14 6.60 -21.76
CA TRP A 211 9.07 7.41 -21.19
C TRP A 211 8.06 7.81 -22.27
N ASP A 212 6.80 7.48 -22.04
CA ASP A 212 5.68 7.94 -22.86
C ASP A 212 4.96 9.07 -22.11
N ARG A 213 4.61 10.15 -22.79
CA ARG A 213 3.82 11.25 -22.24
C ARG A 213 2.37 11.12 -22.67
N ASP A 214 1.45 11.56 -21.82
CA ASP A 214 0.06 11.72 -22.24
C ASP A 214 -0.04 12.90 -23.21
N GLU A 215 -0.42 12.63 -24.47
CA GLU A 215 -0.53 13.63 -25.54
C GLU A 215 -1.55 14.72 -25.20
N VAL A 216 -2.61 14.38 -24.44
CA VAL A 216 -3.66 15.31 -24.06
C VAL A 216 -3.13 16.34 -23.05
N VAL A 217 -2.37 15.87 -22.03
CA VAL A 217 -1.75 16.74 -21.05
C VAL A 217 -0.71 17.63 -21.70
N HIS A 218 0.14 17.08 -22.56
CA HIS A 218 1.16 17.85 -23.29
C HIS A 218 0.54 18.93 -24.19
N ALA A 219 -0.52 18.62 -24.92
CA ALA A 219 -1.22 19.59 -25.76
C ALA A 219 -1.91 20.70 -24.96
N GLN A 220 -2.32 20.42 -23.72
CA GLN A 220 -2.89 21.43 -22.82
C GLN A 220 -1.81 22.33 -22.25
N GLU A 221 -0.68 21.78 -21.80
CA GLU A 221 0.48 22.56 -21.35
C GLU A 221 1.02 23.49 -22.43
N GLU A 222 1.11 23.02 -23.67
CA GLU A 222 1.51 23.85 -24.81
C GLU A 222 0.54 25.02 -25.06
N LYS A 223 -0.77 24.80 -24.97
CA LYS A 223 -1.79 25.84 -25.09
C LYS A 223 -1.70 26.88 -23.98
N GLU A 224 -1.50 26.42 -22.73
CA GLU A 224 -1.35 27.32 -21.59
C GLU A 224 -0.03 28.14 -21.69
N ALA A 225 1.05 27.51 -22.11
CA ALA A 225 2.32 28.20 -22.35
C ALA A 225 2.21 29.25 -23.47
N GLN A 226 1.50 28.93 -24.57
CA GLN A 226 1.24 29.86 -25.67
C GLN A 226 0.35 31.01 -25.21
N ALA A 227 -0.69 30.75 -24.40
CA ALA A 227 -1.56 31.79 -23.83
C ALA A 227 -0.81 32.73 -22.90
N ALA A 228 0.12 32.19 -22.08
CA ALA A 228 0.96 32.97 -21.18
C ALA A 228 2.02 33.81 -21.93
N ALA A 229 2.47 33.36 -23.08
CA ALA A 229 3.44 34.05 -23.94
C ALA A 229 2.82 35.09 -24.89
N ALA A 230 1.48 35.12 -25.03
CA ALA A 230 0.80 36.09 -25.86
C ALA A 230 1.01 37.50 -25.27
N PRO A 231 1.43 38.50 -26.07
CA PRO A 231 1.57 39.86 -25.57
C PRO A 231 0.20 40.39 -25.12
N PRO A 232 0.15 41.18 -24.03
CA PRO A 232 -1.11 41.78 -23.57
C PRO A 232 -1.72 42.56 -24.73
N ASP A 233 -2.95 42.23 -25.09
CA ASP A 233 -3.72 42.86 -26.17
C ASP A 233 -3.57 44.36 -26.03
N ALA A 234 -3.00 45.00 -27.03
CA ALA A 234 -2.84 46.44 -27.05
C ALA A 234 -4.23 47.06 -27.09
N GLY A 235 -4.72 47.41 -25.91
CA GLY A 235 -6.07 47.86 -25.66
C GLY A 235 -6.54 48.84 -26.74
N ALA A 236 -7.72 48.60 -27.26
CA ALA A 236 -8.43 49.44 -28.21
C ALA A 236 -8.30 50.91 -27.78
N ALA A 237 -7.72 51.70 -28.64
CA ALA A 237 -7.61 53.15 -28.46
C ALA A 237 -9.00 53.71 -28.20
N PRO A 238 -9.22 54.61 -27.22
CA PRO A 238 -10.52 55.22 -26.97
C PRO A 238 -10.96 56.00 -28.21
N ALA A 239 -12.14 55.69 -28.74
CA ALA A 239 -12.75 56.40 -29.83
C ALA A 239 -12.82 57.90 -29.46
N ARG A 240 -12.15 58.73 -30.23
CA ARG A 240 -12.25 60.21 -30.14
C ARG A 240 -13.72 60.58 -30.32
N ALA A 241 -14.28 61.17 -29.24
CA ALA A 241 -15.55 61.85 -29.34
C ALA A 241 -15.43 62.98 -30.38
N ALA A 242 -16.22 62.90 -31.45
CA ALA A 242 -16.37 63.96 -32.43
C ALA A 242 -17.10 65.10 -31.71
N ASP A 243 -16.40 66.22 -31.51
CA ASP A 243 -16.95 67.50 -31.12
C ASP A 243 -17.87 67.99 -32.25
N ALA A 244 -19.17 68.01 -32.00
CA ALA A 244 -20.16 68.69 -32.84
C ALA A 244 -20.40 70.07 -32.23
N GLY A 245 -19.64 71.07 -32.66
CA GLY A 245 -19.96 72.41 -32.45
C GLY A 245 -21.21 72.90 -33.22
N LYS A 246 -22.17 73.37 -32.56
CA LYS A 246 -22.88 74.62 -32.74
C LYS A 246 -24.07 74.67 -31.82
#